data_bf5fe77413badd5b54f87c59d41c027e
#
_entry.id   bf5fe77413badd5b54f87c59d41c027e
#
_cell.length_a   1.000
_cell.length_b   1.000
_cell.length_c   1.000
_cell.angle_alpha   90.00
_cell.angle_beta   90.00
_cell.angle_gamma   90.00
#
_symmetry.space_group_name_H-M   'P 1'
#
loop_
_entity.id
_entity.type
_entity.pdbx_description
1 polymer ?
#
loop_
_entity_poly.entity_id
_entity_poly.type
_entity_poly.pdbx_seq_one_letter_code
_entity_poly.pdbx_strand_id
1 'polypeptide(L)'
;MRYGPTVRIFLSYRRNDVGGYAGRLTDALLRRLGAKSVFHDVIAIAPGQNYMAAIDRALDDCDAVLAIIGPGWLSASTPQGASRLFEADDYVRLELARALKRNVRVVPVLVGGALLPAATDLPDDLRELVRRQAVVLHDETWHEDVEGLVRSLRGEPLVPARRSRRWLVAGAAAAVALVAAGGAAWWWGPGAGQRVGSENSQQNGIAP
;
A
#
# COMPACT_ATOMS: atom_id res chain seq x y z
N MET A 1 25.07 -16.52 18.49
CA MET A 1 24.07 -15.69 17.78
C MET A 1 23.93 -14.39 18.55
N ARG A 2 24.35 -13.25 17.98
CA ARG A 2 24.12 -11.93 18.59
C ARG A 2 22.69 -11.55 18.28
N TYR A 3 21.81 -11.62 19.26
CA TYR A 3 20.50 -10.96 19.17
C TYR A 3 20.78 -9.46 19.11
N GLY A 4 20.49 -8.84 17.98
CA GLY A 4 20.45 -7.38 17.89
C GLY A 4 19.41 -6.82 18.89
N PRO A 5 19.38 -5.50 19.14
CA PRO A 5 18.43 -4.90 20.08
C PRO A 5 17.01 -5.35 19.70
N THR A 6 16.27 -5.82 20.69
CA THR A 6 14.87 -6.26 20.51
C THR A 6 14.04 -5.05 20.14
N VAL A 7 13.56 -4.98 18.91
CA VAL A 7 12.66 -3.90 18.47
C VAL A 7 11.30 -4.10 19.12
N ARG A 8 10.80 -3.07 19.81
CA ARG A 8 9.52 -3.05 20.49
C ARG A 8 8.48 -2.31 19.65
N ILE A 9 7.39 -2.96 19.32
CA ILE A 9 6.40 -2.49 18.35
C ILE A 9 5.03 -2.39 19.01
N PHE A 10 4.41 -1.23 18.91
CA PHE A 10 3.03 -1.03 19.27
C PHE A 10 2.14 -1.13 18.03
N LEU A 11 1.06 -1.94 18.09
CA LEU A 11 0.10 -2.08 16.99
C LEU A 11 -1.15 -1.28 17.29
N SER A 12 -1.46 -0.30 16.41
CA SER A 12 -2.70 0.47 16.43
C SER A 12 -3.57 0.07 15.25
N TYR A 13 -4.78 -0.43 15.51
CA TYR A 13 -5.69 -0.91 14.47
C TYR A 13 -7.16 -0.92 14.91
N ARG A 14 -8.07 -0.92 13.94
CA ARG A 14 -9.50 -1.13 14.18
C ARG A 14 -9.83 -2.61 14.13
N ARG A 15 -10.19 -3.19 15.28
CA ARG A 15 -10.47 -4.64 15.40
C ARG A 15 -11.53 -5.12 14.41
N ASN A 16 -12.60 -4.34 14.23
CA ASN A 16 -13.72 -4.71 13.34
C ASN A 16 -13.37 -4.57 11.85
N ASP A 17 -12.28 -3.87 11.50
CA ASP A 17 -11.82 -3.69 10.13
C ASP A 17 -10.76 -4.73 9.76
N VAL A 18 -9.69 -4.80 10.55
CA VAL A 18 -8.49 -5.56 10.19
C VAL A 18 -8.00 -6.54 11.26
N GLY A 19 -8.87 -6.99 12.17
CA GLY A 19 -8.48 -7.88 13.27
C GLY A 19 -7.74 -9.15 12.81
N GLY A 20 -8.15 -9.74 11.68
CA GLY A 20 -7.49 -10.91 11.09
C GLY A 20 -6.07 -10.59 10.57
N TYR A 21 -5.90 -9.46 9.88
CA TYR A 21 -4.60 -9.00 9.41
C TYR A 21 -3.67 -8.66 10.58
N ALA A 22 -4.19 -7.96 11.61
CA ALA A 22 -3.44 -7.62 12.80
C ALA A 22 -2.94 -8.87 13.53
N GLY A 23 -3.77 -9.91 13.70
CA GLY A 23 -3.37 -11.19 14.28
C GLY A 23 -2.30 -11.88 13.45
N ARG A 24 -2.49 -12.01 12.13
CA ARG A 24 -1.52 -12.61 11.20
C ARG A 24 -0.17 -11.87 11.22
N LEU A 25 -0.20 -10.54 11.26
CA LEU A 25 1.01 -9.72 11.34
C LEU A 25 1.72 -9.90 12.66
N THR A 26 0.97 -9.91 13.77
CA THR A 26 1.51 -10.17 15.11
C THR A 26 2.26 -11.48 15.16
N ASP A 27 1.65 -12.57 14.74
CA ASP A 27 2.29 -13.89 14.72
C ASP A 27 3.57 -13.89 13.89
N ALA A 28 3.55 -13.16 12.76
CA ALA A 28 4.70 -13.05 11.89
C ALA A 28 5.83 -12.23 12.53
N LEU A 29 5.52 -11.13 13.22
CA LEU A 29 6.49 -10.29 13.93
C LEU A 29 7.07 -11.02 15.14
N LEU A 30 6.25 -11.68 15.97
CA LEU A 30 6.71 -12.44 17.12
C LEU A 30 7.70 -13.54 16.73
N ARG A 31 7.43 -14.26 15.64
CA ARG A 31 8.36 -15.28 15.12
C ARG A 31 9.72 -14.71 14.68
N ARG A 32 9.78 -13.47 14.18
CA ARG A 32 10.99 -12.86 13.62
C ARG A 32 11.76 -11.99 14.60
N LEU A 33 11.05 -11.33 15.51
CA LEU A 33 11.61 -10.36 16.45
C LEU A 33 11.66 -10.88 17.89
N GLY A 34 10.90 -11.96 18.18
CA GLY A 34 10.86 -12.57 19.53
C GLY A 34 9.58 -12.23 20.30
N ALA A 35 9.27 -13.02 21.31
CA ALA A 35 7.99 -13.00 22.01
C ALA A 35 7.68 -11.67 22.78
N LYS A 36 8.67 -10.83 23.00
CA LYS A 36 8.51 -9.55 23.72
C LYS A 36 8.53 -8.33 22.79
N SER A 37 8.51 -8.54 21.48
CA SER A 37 8.67 -7.46 20.50
C SER A 37 7.38 -6.77 20.13
N VAL A 38 6.22 -7.35 20.36
CA VAL A 38 4.94 -6.80 19.94
C VAL A 38 4.04 -6.55 21.14
N PHE A 39 3.56 -5.33 21.23
CA PHE A 39 2.54 -4.93 22.18
C PHE A 39 1.25 -4.71 21.43
N HIS A 40 0.23 -5.42 21.83
CA HIS A 40 -1.12 -5.17 21.39
C HIS A 40 -1.81 -4.28 22.37
N ASP A 41 -2.58 -3.38 21.78
CA ASP A 41 -3.80 -2.91 22.36
C ASP A 41 -3.76 -2.74 23.90
N VAL A 42 -3.84 -1.53 24.32
CA VAL A 42 -3.97 -1.13 25.73
C VAL A 42 -5.23 -1.76 26.40
N ILE A 43 -5.87 -2.76 25.76
CA ILE A 43 -7.04 -3.50 26.26
C ILE A 43 -6.72 -4.30 27.54
N ALA A 44 -5.47 -4.54 27.87
CA ALA A 44 -5.10 -5.10 29.18
C ALA A 44 -5.06 -4.04 30.30
N ILE A 45 -5.75 -2.91 30.14
CA ILE A 45 -5.88 -1.92 31.20
C ILE A 45 -6.79 -2.51 32.27
N ALA A 46 -6.24 -2.68 33.46
CA ALA A 46 -7.04 -3.13 34.60
C ALA A 46 -8.17 -2.15 34.85
N PRO A 47 -9.38 -2.64 35.25
CA PRO A 47 -10.49 -1.77 35.62
C PRO A 47 -10.05 -0.66 36.56
N GLY A 48 -10.42 0.59 36.24
CA GLY A 48 -10.07 1.77 37.07
C GLY A 48 -8.72 2.44 36.74
N GLN A 49 -7.91 1.90 35.82
CA GLN A 49 -6.70 2.57 35.38
C GLN A 49 -6.99 3.67 34.36
N ASN A 50 -6.17 4.72 34.37
CA ASN A 50 -6.26 5.80 33.40
C ASN A 50 -5.74 5.31 32.03
N TYR A 51 -6.65 5.22 31.06
CA TYR A 51 -6.37 4.78 29.69
C TYR A 51 -5.27 5.61 29.03
N MET A 52 -5.30 6.93 29.21
CA MET A 52 -4.33 7.84 28.59
C MET A 52 -2.90 7.61 29.13
N ALA A 53 -2.79 7.37 30.44
CA ALA A 53 -1.51 7.02 31.04
C ALA A 53 -0.99 5.65 30.61
N ALA A 54 -1.87 4.74 30.23
CA ALA A 54 -1.47 3.43 29.71
C ALA A 54 -0.94 3.54 28.27
N ILE A 55 -1.59 4.34 27.40
CA ILE A 55 -1.04 4.66 26.07
C ILE A 55 0.34 5.32 26.21
N ASP A 56 0.46 6.32 27.06
CA ASP A 56 1.72 7.03 27.24
C ASP A 56 2.86 6.09 27.63
N ARG A 57 2.63 5.18 28.57
CA ARG A 57 3.63 4.15 28.96
C ARG A 57 3.97 3.21 27.82
N ALA A 58 2.95 2.75 27.06
CA ALA A 58 3.18 1.88 25.92
C ALA A 58 4.03 2.56 24.82
N LEU A 59 3.81 3.86 24.58
CA LEU A 59 4.57 4.66 23.64
C LEU A 59 5.98 4.99 24.13
N ASP A 60 6.19 5.17 25.43
CA ASP A 60 7.53 5.37 26.02
C ASP A 60 8.41 4.12 25.86
N ASP A 61 7.77 2.99 25.81
CA ASP A 61 8.41 1.69 25.74
C ASP A 61 8.57 1.14 24.33
N CYS A 62 8.04 1.78 23.28
CA CYS A 62 8.10 1.26 21.91
C CYS A 62 9.08 2.02 21.01
N ASP A 63 9.71 1.29 20.08
CA ASP A 63 10.59 1.85 19.05
C ASP A 63 9.81 2.28 17.81
N ALA A 64 8.64 1.68 17.59
CA ALA A 64 7.77 2.00 16.46
C ALA A 64 6.31 1.67 16.75
N VAL A 65 5.42 2.46 16.14
CA VAL A 65 3.97 2.23 16.08
C VAL A 65 3.63 1.80 14.66
N LEU A 66 2.96 0.67 14.49
CA LEU A 66 2.38 0.26 13.21
C LEU A 66 0.90 0.63 13.21
N ALA A 67 0.54 1.60 12.37
CA ALA A 67 -0.84 1.99 12.11
C ALA A 67 -1.41 1.08 11.02
N ILE A 68 -2.15 0.03 11.39
CA ILE A 68 -2.71 -0.91 10.41
C ILE A 68 -4.01 -0.32 9.86
N ILE A 69 -4.00 -0.05 8.57
CA ILE A 69 -5.07 0.62 7.84
C ILE A 69 -5.69 -0.37 6.87
N GLY A 70 -6.96 -0.67 7.05
CA GLY A 70 -7.77 -1.48 6.17
C GLY A 70 -8.78 -0.65 5.36
N PRO A 71 -9.57 -1.30 4.50
CA PRO A 71 -10.56 -0.62 3.66
C PRO A 71 -11.64 0.12 4.46
N GLY A 72 -11.95 -0.37 5.66
CA GLY A 72 -12.94 0.23 6.56
C GLY A 72 -12.41 1.29 7.53
N TRP A 73 -11.13 1.60 7.49
CA TRP A 73 -10.48 2.44 8.50
C TRP A 73 -11.06 3.85 8.60
N LEU A 74 -11.31 4.50 7.44
CA LEU A 74 -11.95 5.83 7.36
C LEU A 74 -13.46 5.76 7.52
N SER A 75 -14.10 4.70 7.01
CA SER A 75 -15.57 4.56 7.00
C SER A 75 -16.15 4.05 8.31
N ALA A 76 -15.31 3.71 9.28
CA ALA A 76 -15.78 3.33 10.61
C ALA A 76 -16.61 4.44 11.22
N SER A 77 -17.86 4.13 11.59
CA SER A 77 -18.83 5.10 12.11
C SER A 77 -19.32 4.74 13.51
N THR A 78 -19.80 5.75 14.21
CA THR A 78 -20.57 5.58 15.45
C THR A 78 -21.97 5.05 15.14
N PRO A 79 -22.72 4.57 16.13
CA PRO A 79 -24.13 4.21 15.94
C PRO A 79 -25.01 5.35 15.40
N GLN A 80 -24.58 6.60 15.58
CA GLN A 80 -25.24 7.82 15.10
C GLN A 80 -24.78 8.22 13.68
N GLY A 81 -23.85 7.45 13.05
CA GLY A 81 -23.38 7.67 11.69
C GLY A 81 -22.22 8.67 11.56
N ALA A 82 -21.71 9.24 12.65
CA ALA A 82 -20.53 10.09 12.62
C ALA A 82 -19.25 9.25 12.40
N SER A 83 -18.25 9.80 11.68
CA SER A 83 -16.97 9.13 11.52
C SER A 83 -16.24 8.99 12.85
N ARG A 84 -15.93 7.77 13.25
CA ARG A 84 -15.22 7.48 14.50
C ARG A 84 -13.88 8.18 14.61
N LEU A 85 -13.18 8.35 13.49
CA LEU A 85 -11.88 8.98 13.49
C LEU A 85 -11.91 10.46 13.92
N PHE A 86 -13.07 11.11 13.77
CA PHE A 86 -13.24 12.50 14.18
C PHE A 86 -13.74 12.64 15.62
N GLU A 87 -14.13 11.53 16.27
CA GLU A 87 -14.50 11.54 17.68
C GLU A 87 -13.25 11.76 18.57
N ALA A 88 -13.40 12.62 19.57
CA ALA A 88 -12.29 12.99 20.47
C ALA A 88 -11.82 11.83 21.35
N ASP A 89 -12.67 10.84 21.57
CA ASP A 89 -12.46 9.65 22.39
C ASP A 89 -12.15 8.38 21.56
N ASP A 90 -11.97 8.51 20.23
CA ASP A 90 -11.59 7.37 19.40
C ASP A 90 -10.19 6.87 19.74
N TYR A 91 -10.10 5.64 20.18
CA TYR A 91 -8.86 5.04 20.65
C TYR A 91 -7.74 5.05 19.60
N VAL A 92 -8.04 4.68 18.35
CA VAL A 92 -7.03 4.66 17.27
C VAL A 92 -6.51 6.07 17.00
N ARG A 93 -7.40 7.08 17.00
CA ARG A 93 -6.99 8.48 16.89
C ARG A 93 -6.08 8.89 18.03
N LEU A 94 -6.46 8.59 19.27
CA LEU A 94 -5.69 8.97 20.45
C LEU A 94 -4.29 8.34 20.48
N GLU A 95 -4.18 7.07 20.11
CA GLU A 95 -2.90 6.35 20.01
C GLU A 95 -1.99 6.99 18.97
N LEU A 96 -2.50 7.19 17.76
CA LEU A 96 -1.72 7.72 16.64
C LEU A 96 -1.36 9.20 16.85
N ALA A 97 -2.29 10.04 17.29
CA ALA A 97 -2.03 11.45 17.56
C ALA A 97 -0.95 11.63 18.63
N ARG A 98 -0.98 10.82 19.69
CA ARG A 98 0.07 10.83 20.72
C ARG A 98 1.41 10.37 20.21
N ALA A 99 1.44 9.28 19.43
CA ALA A 99 2.66 8.78 18.83
C ALA A 99 3.30 9.82 17.90
N LEU A 100 2.50 10.48 17.05
CA LEU A 100 2.96 11.54 16.15
C LEU A 100 3.47 12.76 16.94
N LYS A 101 2.74 13.22 17.95
CA LYS A 101 3.14 14.35 18.80
C LYS A 101 4.46 14.11 19.54
N ARG A 102 4.73 12.87 19.93
CA ARG A 102 5.97 12.46 20.62
C ARG A 102 7.13 12.12 19.67
N ASN A 103 6.92 12.29 18.35
CA ASN A 103 7.89 11.89 17.33
C ASN A 103 8.31 10.42 17.39
N VAL A 104 7.45 9.55 17.92
CA VAL A 104 7.64 8.10 17.79
C VAL A 104 7.58 7.72 16.31
N ARG A 105 8.38 6.75 15.91
CA ARG A 105 8.35 6.26 14.52
C ARG A 105 6.99 5.60 14.24
N VAL A 106 6.13 6.29 13.50
CA VAL A 106 4.83 5.75 13.03
C VAL A 106 4.98 5.25 11.61
N VAL A 107 4.60 4.01 11.36
CA VAL A 107 4.62 3.37 10.04
C VAL A 107 3.19 2.99 9.65
N PRO A 108 2.58 3.65 8.64
CA PRO A 108 1.32 3.19 8.07
C PRO A 108 1.52 1.84 7.39
N VAL A 109 0.69 0.85 7.73
CA VAL A 109 0.70 -0.49 7.16
C VAL A 109 -0.64 -0.73 6.49
N LEU A 110 -0.65 -0.77 5.16
CA LEU A 110 -1.86 -0.92 4.36
C LEU A 110 -2.12 -2.41 4.10
N VAL A 111 -3.35 -2.86 4.37
CA VAL A 111 -3.76 -4.26 4.20
C VAL A 111 -5.11 -4.35 3.48
N GLY A 112 -5.41 -5.50 2.87
CA GLY A 112 -6.70 -5.75 2.24
C GLY A 112 -7.03 -4.78 1.09
N GLY A 113 -6.02 -4.31 0.36
CA GLY A 113 -6.19 -3.36 -0.73
C GLY A 113 -6.50 -1.92 -0.29
N ALA A 114 -6.32 -1.58 0.99
CA ALA A 114 -6.52 -0.22 1.47
C ALA A 114 -5.52 0.76 0.86
N LEU A 115 -5.98 1.98 0.68
CA LEU A 115 -5.15 3.11 0.24
C LEU A 115 -4.80 4.01 1.44
N LEU A 116 -3.67 4.69 1.34
CA LEU A 116 -3.34 5.71 2.32
C LEU A 116 -4.35 6.87 2.21
N PRO A 117 -4.98 7.31 3.32
CA PRO A 117 -5.92 8.43 3.30
C PRO A 117 -5.32 9.71 2.74
N ALA A 118 -6.14 10.60 2.19
CA ALA A 118 -5.72 11.97 1.91
C ALA A 118 -5.66 12.77 3.22
N ALA A 119 -4.78 13.79 3.27
CA ALA A 119 -4.67 14.64 4.47
C ALA A 119 -5.98 15.35 4.82
N THR A 120 -6.81 15.63 3.81
CA THR A 120 -8.15 16.24 3.97
C THR A 120 -9.16 15.33 4.65
N ASP A 121 -8.93 14.02 4.61
CA ASP A 121 -9.84 13.00 5.17
C ASP A 121 -9.52 12.69 6.63
N LEU A 122 -8.51 13.37 7.17
CA LEU A 122 -8.00 13.14 8.53
C LEU A 122 -8.23 14.35 9.44
N PRO A 123 -8.49 14.11 10.74
CA PRO A 123 -8.39 15.13 11.76
C PRO A 123 -7.00 15.78 11.75
N ASP A 124 -6.92 17.04 12.17
CA ASP A 124 -5.69 17.84 12.12
C ASP A 124 -4.50 17.17 12.81
N ASP A 125 -4.75 16.51 13.93
CA ASP A 125 -3.77 15.80 14.75
C ASP A 125 -3.24 14.50 14.11
N LEU A 126 -3.89 14.01 13.04
CA LEU A 126 -3.45 12.84 12.29
C LEU A 126 -2.88 13.16 10.90
N ARG A 127 -2.94 14.41 10.43
CA ARG A 127 -2.47 14.76 9.07
C ARG A 127 -1.00 14.45 8.81
N GLU A 128 -0.19 14.42 9.85
CA GLU A 128 1.22 14.05 9.73
C GLU A 128 1.41 12.56 9.34
N LEU A 129 0.41 11.71 9.58
CA LEU A 129 0.46 10.29 9.22
C LEU A 129 0.69 10.07 7.73
N VAL A 130 0.06 10.88 6.86
CA VAL A 130 0.16 10.72 5.40
C VAL A 130 1.50 11.18 4.83
N ARG A 131 2.33 11.84 5.63
CA ARG A 131 3.70 12.19 5.25
C ARG A 131 4.70 11.07 5.55
N ARG A 132 4.26 10.03 6.25
CA ARG A 132 5.09 8.87 6.58
C ARG A 132 5.10 7.89 5.41
N GLN A 133 6.26 7.28 5.16
CA GLN A 133 6.36 6.21 4.18
C GLN A 133 5.51 5.02 4.62
N ALA A 134 4.50 4.68 3.83
CA ALA A 134 3.65 3.53 4.08
C ALA A 134 4.28 2.23 3.55
N VAL A 135 3.90 1.12 4.18
CA VAL A 135 4.20 -0.24 3.73
C VAL A 135 2.89 -0.91 3.33
N VAL A 136 2.85 -1.53 2.17
CA VAL A 136 1.70 -2.34 1.72
C VAL A 136 2.00 -3.81 1.99
N LEU A 137 1.07 -4.52 2.58
CA LEU A 137 1.15 -5.97 2.77
C LEU A 137 0.07 -6.62 1.88
N HIS A 138 0.51 -7.27 0.81
CA HIS A 138 -0.36 -7.99 -0.11
C HIS A 138 -0.57 -9.43 0.38
N ASP A 139 -1.73 -10.00 0.10
CA ASP A 139 -2.01 -11.38 0.50
C ASP A 139 -1.14 -12.37 -0.24
N GLU A 140 -0.85 -12.12 -1.52
CA GLU A 140 -0.04 -12.98 -2.40
C GLU A 140 1.44 -12.97 -2.02
N THR A 141 1.97 -11.82 -1.58
CA THR A 141 3.39 -11.63 -1.24
C THR A 141 3.61 -11.38 0.26
N TRP A 142 2.65 -11.78 1.09
CA TRP A 142 2.63 -11.50 2.53
C TRP A 142 3.95 -11.76 3.23
N HIS A 143 4.56 -12.91 2.97
CA HIS A 143 5.81 -13.28 3.64
C HIS A 143 6.98 -12.37 3.26
N GLU A 144 7.06 -11.98 2.00
CA GLU A 144 8.10 -11.09 1.47
C GLU A 144 7.90 -9.66 1.97
N ASP A 145 6.65 -9.19 1.97
CA ASP A 145 6.29 -7.85 2.43
C ASP A 145 6.57 -7.69 3.94
N VAL A 146 6.18 -8.68 4.75
CA VAL A 146 6.49 -8.69 6.18
C VAL A 146 8.00 -8.76 6.44
N GLU A 147 8.76 -9.51 5.63
CA GLU A 147 10.22 -9.55 5.75
C GLU A 147 10.84 -8.18 5.45
N GLY A 148 10.32 -7.47 4.44
CA GLY A 148 10.69 -6.09 4.13
C GLY A 148 10.40 -5.13 5.30
N LEU A 149 9.21 -5.24 5.89
CA LEU A 149 8.83 -4.47 7.06
C LEU A 149 9.77 -4.73 8.25
N VAL A 150 10.08 -5.99 8.56
CA VAL A 150 10.99 -6.36 9.66
C VAL A 150 12.39 -5.79 9.46
N ARG A 151 12.94 -5.88 8.26
CA ARG A 151 14.23 -5.27 7.92
C ARG A 151 14.21 -3.76 8.13
N SER A 152 13.16 -3.10 7.64
CA SER A 152 12.97 -1.67 7.86
C SER A 152 12.92 -1.31 9.35
N LEU A 153 12.20 -2.08 10.16
CA LEU A 153 12.09 -1.86 11.61
C LEU A 153 13.44 -2.03 12.33
N ARG A 154 14.28 -2.93 11.86
CA ARG A 154 15.65 -3.12 12.36
C ARG A 154 16.64 -2.06 11.88
N GLY A 155 16.23 -1.14 11.02
CA GLY A 155 17.13 -0.16 10.41
C GLY A 155 18.09 -0.77 9.38
N GLU A 156 17.78 -1.96 8.89
CA GLU A 156 18.57 -2.63 7.85
C GLU A 156 18.27 -1.98 6.48
N PRO A 157 19.26 -1.86 5.59
CA PRO A 157 19.02 -1.33 4.26
C PRO A 157 17.99 -2.18 3.51
N LEU A 158 16.97 -1.52 2.94
CA LEU A 158 16.00 -2.17 2.08
C LEU A 158 16.71 -2.60 0.81
N VAL A 159 16.97 -3.89 0.67
CA VAL A 159 17.38 -4.44 -0.63
C VAL A 159 16.15 -4.29 -1.54
N PRO A 160 16.26 -3.55 -2.66
CA PRO A 160 15.12 -3.43 -3.56
C PRO A 160 14.67 -4.83 -3.95
N ALA A 161 13.39 -5.13 -3.78
CA ALA A 161 12.82 -6.39 -4.22
C ALA A 161 13.30 -6.62 -5.65
N ARG A 162 13.97 -7.73 -5.90
CA ARG A 162 14.43 -8.11 -7.23
C ARG A 162 13.17 -8.26 -8.08
N ARG A 163 12.73 -7.15 -8.71
CA ARG A 163 11.66 -7.18 -9.71
C ARG A 163 12.05 -8.30 -10.66
N SER A 164 11.29 -9.38 -10.64
CA SER A 164 11.56 -10.51 -11.48
C SER A 164 11.60 -10.01 -12.92
N ARG A 165 12.75 -10.12 -13.56
CA ARG A 165 13.03 -9.68 -14.93
C ARG A 165 12.15 -10.37 -15.98
N ARG A 166 11.23 -11.23 -15.52
CA ARG A 166 10.35 -12.05 -16.38
C ARG A 166 9.41 -11.21 -17.26
N TRP A 167 9.04 -10.00 -16.84
CA TRP A 167 8.19 -9.10 -17.64
C TRP A 167 8.94 -8.33 -18.72
N LEU A 168 10.25 -8.09 -18.55
CA LEU A 168 11.07 -7.39 -19.56
C LEU A 168 11.42 -8.30 -20.75
N VAL A 169 11.48 -9.62 -20.54
CA VAL A 169 11.78 -10.57 -21.62
C VAL A 169 10.55 -10.81 -22.50
N ALA A 170 9.33 -10.79 -21.93
CA ALA A 170 8.11 -10.93 -22.70
C ALA A 170 7.83 -9.72 -23.61
N GLY A 171 8.16 -8.49 -23.15
CA GLY A 171 8.03 -7.29 -23.96
C GLY A 171 9.01 -7.19 -25.13
N ALA A 172 10.26 -7.65 -24.92
CA ALA A 172 11.30 -7.64 -25.97
C ALA A 172 11.00 -8.67 -27.07
N ALA A 173 10.47 -9.85 -26.72
CA ALA A 173 10.10 -10.87 -27.70
C ALA A 173 8.92 -10.43 -28.56
N ALA A 174 7.94 -9.70 -28.03
CA ALA A 174 6.80 -9.17 -28.80
C ALA A 174 7.24 -8.04 -29.74
N ALA A 175 8.18 -7.19 -29.36
CA ALA A 175 8.70 -6.12 -30.21
C ALA A 175 9.49 -6.66 -31.41
N VAL A 176 10.28 -7.73 -31.23
CA VAL A 176 11.04 -8.36 -32.31
C VAL A 176 10.11 -9.07 -33.30
N ALA A 177 9.01 -9.67 -32.83
CA ALA A 177 8.04 -10.33 -33.70
C ALA A 177 7.28 -9.33 -34.59
N LEU A 178 6.98 -8.13 -34.11
CA LEU A 178 6.31 -7.09 -34.88
C LEU A 178 7.20 -6.47 -35.96
N VAL A 179 8.50 -6.35 -35.73
CA VAL A 179 9.47 -5.84 -36.72
C VAL A 179 9.69 -6.87 -37.82
N ALA A 180 9.72 -8.17 -37.50
CA ALA A 180 9.86 -9.24 -38.49
C ALA A 180 8.61 -9.41 -39.37
N ALA A 181 7.40 -9.19 -38.83
CA ALA A 181 6.17 -9.26 -39.59
C ALA A 181 5.92 -8.02 -40.49
N GLY A 182 6.36 -6.83 -40.06
CA GLY A 182 6.26 -5.58 -40.82
C GLY A 182 7.25 -5.50 -41.98
N GLY A 183 8.42 -6.12 -41.91
CA GLY A 183 9.46 -6.10 -42.92
C GLY A 183 9.14 -7.00 -44.15
N ALA A 184 8.35 -8.05 -43.98
CA ALA A 184 7.98 -8.97 -45.06
C ALA A 184 6.89 -8.43 -45.95
N ALA A 185 6.03 -7.52 -45.49
CA ALA A 185 4.94 -6.94 -46.27
C ALA A 185 5.41 -5.84 -47.24
N TRP A 186 6.61 -5.31 -47.06
CA TRP A 186 7.11 -4.23 -47.93
C TRP A 186 7.85 -4.74 -49.16
N TRP A 187 8.26 -6.03 -49.20
CA TRP A 187 8.98 -6.59 -50.34
C TRP A 187 8.06 -7.29 -51.38
N TRP A 188 6.79 -7.44 -51.09
CA TRP A 188 5.82 -8.02 -52.04
C TRP A 188 4.77 -7.01 -52.46
N GLY A 189 5.18 -5.82 -52.89
CA GLY A 189 4.34 -4.90 -53.62
C GLY A 189 4.23 -5.36 -55.07
N PRO A 190 3.03 -5.49 -55.67
CA PRO A 190 2.88 -5.85 -57.05
C PRO A 190 3.34 -4.69 -57.93
N GLY A 191 4.43 -4.98 -58.67
CA GLY A 191 4.94 -4.11 -59.70
C GLY A 191 4.04 -4.09 -60.95
N ALA A 192 3.91 -2.90 -61.45
CA ALA A 192 3.83 -2.49 -62.85
C ALA A 192 3.02 -3.30 -63.84
N GLY A 193 2.22 -2.63 -64.55
CA GLY A 193 1.75 -3.03 -65.88
C GLY A 193 0.55 -2.23 -66.34
N GLN A 194 0.87 -1.07 -66.96
CA GLN A 194 0.54 -0.79 -68.40
C GLN A 194 -0.92 -0.52 -68.75
N ARG A 195 -1.12 0.57 -69.25
CA ARG A 195 -1.20 1.23 -70.60
C ARG A 195 -2.61 1.53 -71.02
N VAL A 196 -2.83 2.82 -71.35
CA VAL A 196 -3.27 3.38 -72.66
C VAL A 196 -4.65 3.00 -73.24
N GLY A 197 -5.33 4.03 -73.60
CA GLY A 197 -6.49 4.03 -74.52
C GLY A 197 -7.50 5.06 -74.02
N SER A 198 -7.40 6.29 -74.39
CA SER A 198 -7.91 7.08 -75.52
C SER A 198 -9.39 6.97 -75.74
N GLU A 199 -9.92 8.14 -75.96
CA GLU A 199 -11.12 8.50 -76.69
C GLU A 199 -12.47 8.45 -75.96
N ASN A 200 -13.05 9.55 -75.79
CA ASN A 200 -13.69 10.53 -76.62
C ASN A 200 -15.21 10.49 -76.44
N SER A 201 -15.74 11.64 -76.52
CA SER A 201 -17.06 12.02 -76.95
C SER A 201 -18.23 12.08 -75.98
N GLN A 202 -18.51 13.29 -75.61
CA GLN A 202 -19.73 14.05 -76.09
C GLN A 202 -21.05 13.63 -75.47
N GLN A 203 -21.58 14.54 -74.83
CA GLN A 203 -22.70 15.46 -75.22
C GLN A 203 -23.95 15.32 -74.34
N ASN A 204 -24.38 16.49 -73.97
CA ASN A 204 -25.77 16.95 -73.85
C ASN A 204 -26.64 16.26 -72.77
N GLY A 205 -27.37 16.97 -72.02
CA GLY A 205 -28.02 18.25 -72.17
C GLY A 205 -29.09 18.41 -71.10
N ILE A 206 -29.22 19.63 -70.68
CA ILE A 206 -30.52 20.31 -70.47
C ILE A 206 -31.31 19.88 -69.21
N ALA A 207 -31.42 20.87 -68.39
CA ALA A 207 -32.44 21.13 -67.40
C ALA A 207 -33.89 21.09 -67.92
N PRO A 208 -34.93 21.20 -67.15
CA PRO A 208 -35.15 22.32 -66.25
C PRO A 208 -35.22 21.92 -64.77
#